data_dc26577ab7d25e6b1fcb93455886ec9c
#
_entry.id   dc26577ab7d25e6b1fcb93455886ec9c
#
_cell.length_a   1.000
_cell.length_b   1.000
_cell.length_c   1.000
_cell.angle_alpha   90.00
_cell.angle_beta   90.00
_cell.angle_gamma   90.00
#
_symmetry.space_group_name_H-M   'P 1'
#
loop_
_entity.id
_entity.type
_entity.pdbx_description
1 polymer ?
#
loop_
_entity_poly.entity_id
_entity_poly.type
_entity_poly.pdbx_seq_one_letter_code
_entity_poly.pdbx_strand_id
1 'polypeptide(L)'
;MSVGPHIEIGGDGPPLVLLHGWAMHGGVFAGLAARLRTRHTLHIVDLPGHGRSRDDATPLAFQPVCDALLARLPSAPWVGWSLGGMFALHAAAHAPERVPALVALCSSPCFVRGPDWRYGVSAEIFRDFAAGLSIDYRGTLERFVALEAFGSDHAKDEMRALRAELFAHGEPAARVLVDGLRLLETADLLPLLDALRVPSLWL
;
A
#
# COMPACT_ATOMS: atom_id res chain seq x y z
N MET A 1 13.74 11.65 -18.01
CA MET A 1 14.17 10.50 -17.18
C MET A 1 13.12 10.33 -16.10
N SER A 2 12.48 9.19 -16.00
CA SER A 2 11.53 8.91 -14.90
C SER A 2 12.30 8.93 -13.58
N VAL A 3 11.89 9.79 -12.67
CA VAL A 3 12.60 9.98 -11.39
C VAL A 3 12.29 8.83 -10.41
N GLY A 4 11.49 7.83 -10.80
CA GLY A 4 11.08 6.71 -9.94
C GLY A 4 10.34 7.15 -8.66
N PRO A 5 9.82 6.21 -7.86
CA PRO A 5 9.04 6.52 -6.65
C PRO A 5 9.82 7.36 -5.64
N HIS A 6 9.14 8.34 -5.02
CA HIS A 6 9.70 9.11 -3.91
C HIS A 6 9.88 8.20 -2.68
N ILE A 7 11.04 8.33 -2.04
CA ILE A 7 11.40 7.59 -0.82
C ILE A 7 11.89 8.59 0.21
N GLU A 8 11.15 8.77 1.28
CA GLU A 8 11.61 9.53 2.45
C GLU A 8 12.45 8.61 3.34
N ILE A 9 13.68 9.04 3.66
CA ILE A 9 14.60 8.26 4.50
C ILE A 9 14.86 9.00 5.79
N GLY A 10 14.80 8.29 6.92
CA GLY A 10 15.11 8.88 8.22
C GLY A 10 15.09 7.88 9.37
N GLY A 11 15.81 8.24 10.44
CA GLY A 11 16.00 7.39 11.61
C GLY A 11 17.36 6.70 11.64
N ASP A 12 17.60 5.91 12.70
CA ASP A 12 18.87 5.25 12.99
C ASP A 12 18.66 3.76 13.24
N GLY A 13 19.53 2.92 12.64
CA GLY A 13 19.50 1.47 12.80
C GLY A 13 19.26 0.69 11.51
N PRO A 14 18.92 -0.60 11.58
CA PRO A 14 18.71 -1.42 10.40
C PRO A 14 17.55 -0.88 9.53
N PRO A 15 17.63 -1.04 8.20
CA PRO A 15 16.64 -0.52 7.29
C PRO A 15 15.28 -1.23 7.44
N LEU A 16 14.20 -0.46 7.27
CA LEU A 16 12.83 -0.94 7.24
C LEU A 16 12.05 -0.16 6.18
N VAL A 17 11.35 -0.86 5.28
CA VAL A 17 10.57 -0.25 4.20
C VAL A 17 9.10 -0.20 4.59
N LEU A 18 8.43 0.94 4.35
CA LEU A 18 7.00 1.13 4.59
C LEU A 18 6.28 1.46 3.27
N LEU A 19 5.24 0.69 2.93
CA LEU A 19 4.42 0.85 1.72
C LEU A 19 2.96 1.11 2.10
N HIS A 20 2.42 2.25 1.65
CA HIS A 20 1.04 2.67 1.94
C HIS A 20 -0.02 1.93 1.11
N GLY A 21 -1.29 2.08 1.51
CA GLY A 21 -2.45 1.54 0.82
C GLY A 21 -2.95 2.41 -0.34
N TRP A 22 -4.02 1.94 -1.00
CA TRP A 22 -4.67 2.64 -2.10
C TRP A 22 -5.06 4.08 -1.71
N ALA A 23 -4.92 5.02 -2.65
CA ALA A 23 -5.26 6.44 -2.54
C ALA A 23 -4.44 7.25 -1.51
N MET A 24 -3.60 6.62 -0.71
CA MET A 24 -2.84 7.28 0.35
C MET A 24 -1.40 7.59 -0.10
N HIS A 25 -0.55 8.01 0.83
CA HIS A 25 0.88 8.23 0.65
C HIS A 25 1.64 7.93 1.95
N GLY A 26 2.96 8.01 1.94
CA GLY A 26 3.81 7.65 3.09
C GLY A 26 3.51 8.41 4.39
N GLY A 27 2.86 9.57 4.34
CA GLY A 27 2.45 10.37 5.50
C GLY A 27 1.56 9.61 6.49
N VAL A 28 0.79 8.62 6.03
CA VAL A 28 -0.06 7.77 6.91
C VAL A 28 0.76 7.05 7.99
N PHE A 29 2.05 6.85 7.75
CA PHE A 29 2.94 6.22 8.71
C PHE A 29 3.55 7.17 9.74
N ALA A 30 3.19 8.46 9.78
CA ALA A 30 3.82 9.44 10.67
C ALA A 30 3.85 8.99 12.14
N GLY A 31 2.73 8.48 12.66
CA GLY A 31 2.64 7.97 14.02
C GLY A 31 3.50 6.73 14.27
N LEU A 32 3.54 5.81 13.32
CA LEU A 32 4.39 4.61 13.38
C LEU A 32 5.87 4.99 13.24
N ALA A 33 6.18 5.88 12.31
CA ALA A 33 7.53 6.37 12.06
C ALA A 33 8.12 7.04 13.31
N ALA A 34 7.35 7.87 14.01
CA ALA A 34 7.80 8.51 15.26
C ALA A 34 8.26 7.49 16.31
N ARG A 35 7.67 6.31 16.35
CA ARG A 35 8.01 5.22 17.29
C ARG A 35 9.19 4.37 16.83
N LEU A 36 9.40 4.26 15.52
CA LEU A 36 10.37 3.33 14.95
C LEU A 36 11.71 4.00 14.60
N ARG A 37 11.74 5.33 14.35
CA ARG A 37 12.95 6.08 13.89
C ARG A 37 14.14 6.00 14.85
N THR A 38 13.92 5.69 16.11
CA THR A 38 15.01 5.49 17.10
C THR A 38 15.65 4.10 17.05
N ARG A 39 15.10 3.19 16.24
CA ARG A 39 15.52 1.79 16.15
C ARG A 39 15.75 1.32 14.71
N HIS A 40 15.25 2.08 13.74
CA HIS A 40 15.28 1.72 12.32
C HIS A 40 15.54 2.93 11.44
N THR A 41 16.30 2.73 10.38
CA THR A 41 16.33 3.64 9.24
C THR A 41 15.12 3.33 8.37
N LEU A 42 14.10 4.17 8.42
CA LEU A 42 12.86 4.00 7.68
C LEU A 42 13.01 4.47 6.24
N HIS A 43 12.55 3.67 5.31
CA HIS A 43 12.39 3.99 3.90
C HIS A 43 10.89 4.05 3.61
N ILE A 44 10.29 5.24 3.74
CA ILE A 44 8.85 5.45 3.56
C ILE A 44 8.61 5.81 2.10
N VAL A 45 7.89 4.97 1.39
CA VAL A 45 7.67 5.07 -0.05
C VAL A 45 6.32 5.75 -0.33
N ASP A 46 6.32 6.71 -1.25
CA ASP A 46 5.11 7.09 -1.97
C ASP A 46 5.05 6.24 -3.24
N LEU A 47 4.04 5.38 -3.37
CA LEU A 47 3.86 4.52 -4.55
C LEU A 47 3.65 5.37 -5.82
N PRO A 48 3.98 4.85 -7.02
CA PRO A 48 3.80 5.59 -8.27
C PRO A 48 2.40 6.22 -8.38
N GLY A 49 2.35 7.47 -8.79
CA GLY A 49 1.11 8.24 -8.93
C GLY A 49 0.48 8.76 -7.64
N HIS A 50 1.10 8.52 -6.48
CA HIS A 50 0.61 8.95 -5.17
C HIS A 50 1.57 9.94 -4.51
N GLY A 51 1.04 10.86 -3.69
CA GLY A 51 1.82 11.80 -2.90
C GLY A 51 2.89 12.53 -3.72
N ARG A 52 4.14 12.51 -3.26
CA ARG A 52 5.31 13.11 -3.93
C ARG A 52 5.76 12.33 -5.19
N SER A 53 5.21 11.12 -5.40
CA SER A 53 5.38 10.30 -6.62
C SER A 53 4.27 10.53 -7.64
N ARG A 54 3.46 11.59 -7.52
CA ARG A 54 2.28 11.84 -8.37
C ARG A 54 2.61 11.79 -9.87
N ASP A 55 3.76 12.31 -10.25
CA ASP A 55 4.20 12.40 -11.63
C ASP A 55 5.07 11.20 -12.09
N ASP A 56 5.28 10.23 -11.21
CA ASP A 56 5.96 8.99 -11.57
C ASP A 56 5.08 8.17 -12.51
N ALA A 57 5.57 7.93 -13.73
CA ALA A 57 4.85 7.25 -14.79
C ALA A 57 4.92 5.71 -14.70
N THR A 58 5.61 5.16 -13.71
CA THR A 58 5.65 3.69 -13.51
C THR A 58 4.23 3.14 -13.43
N PRO A 59 3.88 2.13 -14.25
CA PRO A 59 2.58 1.49 -14.18
C PRO A 59 2.32 0.93 -12.78
N LEU A 60 1.13 1.16 -12.22
CA LEU A 60 0.75 0.59 -10.94
C LEU A 60 0.37 -0.89 -11.13
N ALA A 61 1.38 -1.73 -11.28
CA ALA A 61 1.29 -3.17 -11.40
C ALA A 61 2.42 -3.82 -10.60
N PHE A 62 2.27 -5.10 -10.23
CA PHE A 62 3.20 -5.74 -9.29
C PHE A 62 4.64 -5.70 -9.78
N GLN A 63 4.92 -6.22 -10.96
CA GLN A 63 6.29 -6.31 -11.46
C GLN A 63 6.95 -4.92 -11.64
N PRO A 64 6.36 -3.95 -12.38
CA PRO A 64 6.99 -2.64 -12.57
C PRO A 64 7.26 -1.89 -11.27
N VAL A 65 6.32 -1.93 -10.32
CA VAL A 65 6.48 -1.25 -9.03
C VAL A 65 7.57 -1.94 -8.21
N CYS A 66 7.55 -3.27 -8.10
CA CYS A 66 8.56 -4.01 -7.33
C CYS A 66 9.94 -3.83 -7.93
N ASP A 67 10.10 -3.87 -9.26
CA ASP A 67 11.39 -3.63 -9.92
C ASP A 67 11.94 -2.23 -9.63
N ALA A 68 11.07 -1.21 -9.73
CA ALA A 68 11.46 0.17 -9.44
C ALA A 68 11.88 0.38 -7.97
N LEU A 69 11.21 -0.30 -7.04
CA LEU A 69 11.53 -0.24 -5.61
C LEU A 69 12.79 -1.03 -5.28
N LEU A 70 12.92 -2.27 -5.76
CA LEU A 70 14.08 -3.13 -5.52
C LEU A 70 15.37 -2.53 -6.11
N ALA A 71 15.29 -1.77 -7.19
CA ALA A 71 16.44 -1.08 -7.76
C ALA A 71 16.98 0.05 -6.86
N ARG A 72 16.18 0.58 -5.92
CA ARG A 72 16.49 1.80 -5.15
C ARG A 72 16.56 1.59 -3.64
N LEU A 73 15.89 0.56 -3.13
CA LEU A 73 15.82 0.26 -1.71
C LEU A 73 16.97 -0.69 -1.30
N PRO A 74 17.45 -0.62 -0.06
CA PRO A 74 18.35 -1.62 0.48
C PRO A 74 17.64 -2.98 0.65
N SER A 75 18.40 -4.06 0.87
CA SER A 75 17.82 -5.29 1.43
C SER A 75 17.29 -5.00 2.83
N ALA A 76 16.00 -5.20 3.04
CA ALA A 76 15.31 -4.85 4.28
C ALA A 76 13.98 -5.61 4.43
N PRO A 77 13.46 -5.79 5.66
CA PRO A 77 12.06 -6.15 5.86
C PRO A 77 11.12 -5.09 5.25
N TRP A 78 10.00 -5.55 4.67
CA TRP A 78 8.97 -4.65 4.14
C TRP A 78 7.70 -4.76 4.98
N VAL A 79 7.15 -3.60 5.32
CA VAL A 79 5.84 -3.45 5.97
C VAL A 79 4.91 -2.82 4.95
N GLY A 80 3.86 -3.52 4.57
CA GLY A 80 2.87 -3.03 3.63
C GLY A 80 1.48 -2.95 4.24
N TRP A 81 0.83 -1.80 4.09
CA TRP A 81 -0.54 -1.61 4.50
C TRP A 81 -1.48 -1.78 3.30
N SER A 82 -2.53 -2.62 3.46
CA SER A 82 -3.57 -2.82 2.44
C SER A 82 -2.94 -3.18 1.07
N LEU A 83 -3.15 -2.39 -0.01
CA LEU A 83 -2.51 -2.57 -1.32
C LEU A 83 -0.98 -2.64 -1.23
N GLY A 84 -0.36 -1.85 -0.33
CA GLY A 84 1.09 -1.89 -0.09
C GLY A 84 1.57 -3.26 0.40
N GLY A 85 0.73 -3.99 1.15
CA GLY A 85 1.01 -5.36 1.59
C GLY A 85 1.03 -6.37 0.44
N MET A 86 0.20 -6.17 -0.60
CA MET A 86 0.25 -7.01 -1.80
C MET A 86 1.56 -6.81 -2.58
N PHE A 87 2.04 -5.57 -2.72
CA PHE A 87 3.36 -5.29 -3.31
C PHE A 87 4.49 -5.91 -2.48
N ALA A 88 4.42 -5.80 -1.15
CA ALA A 88 5.40 -6.38 -0.26
C ALA A 88 5.42 -7.92 -0.35
N LEU A 89 4.25 -8.57 -0.42
CA LEU A 89 4.12 -10.01 -0.62
C LEU A 89 4.74 -10.43 -1.97
N HIS A 90 4.38 -9.73 -3.04
CA HIS A 90 4.94 -10.01 -4.36
C HIS A 90 6.47 -9.90 -4.37
N ALA A 91 7.02 -8.82 -3.80
CA ALA A 91 8.46 -8.63 -3.72
C ALA A 91 9.15 -9.71 -2.85
N ALA A 92 8.58 -10.06 -1.69
CA ALA A 92 9.12 -11.07 -0.79
C ALA A 92 9.13 -12.48 -1.41
N ALA A 93 8.14 -12.81 -2.22
CA ALA A 93 8.06 -14.10 -2.91
C ALA A 93 9.05 -14.22 -4.07
N HIS A 94 9.34 -13.11 -4.79
CA HIS A 94 10.20 -13.13 -5.98
C HIS A 94 11.66 -12.70 -5.71
N ALA A 95 11.93 -11.99 -4.62
CA ALA A 95 13.24 -11.49 -4.25
C ALA A 95 13.50 -11.63 -2.73
N PRO A 96 13.45 -12.86 -2.17
CA PRO A 96 13.55 -13.09 -0.73
C PRO A 96 14.87 -12.59 -0.12
N GLU A 97 15.95 -12.56 -0.90
CA GLU A 97 17.25 -12.02 -0.47
C GLU A 97 17.24 -10.48 -0.32
N ARG A 98 16.31 -9.80 -1.00
CA ARG A 98 16.12 -8.34 -0.95
C ARG A 98 15.04 -7.96 0.05
N VAL A 99 14.05 -8.83 0.27
CA VAL A 99 12.94 -8.66 1.21
C VAL A 99 12.93 -9.84 2.19
N PRO A 100 13.84 -9.84 3.17
CA PRO A 100 14.07 -11.00 4.07
C PRO A 100 12.95 -11.22 5.10
N ALA A 101 11.99 -10.33 5.22
CA ALA A 101 10.80 -10.50 6.06
C ALA A 101 9.65 -9.60 5.55
N LEU A 102 8.42 -10.02 5.79
CA LEU A 102 7.19 -9.32 5.41
C LEU A 102 6.32 -9.04 6.64
N VAL A 103 5.81 -7.83 6.75
CA VAL A 103 4.67 -7.50 7.63
C VAL A 103 3.52 -6.97 6.77
N ALA A 104 2.39 -7.67 6.77
CA ALA A 104 1.17 -7.28 6.07
C ALA A 104 0.17 -6.70 7.08
N LEU A 105 -0.06 -5.38 7.00
CA LEU A 105 -1.00 -4.66 7.86
C LEU A 105 -2.32 -4.51 7.14
N CYS A 106 -3.43 -5.00 7.71
CA CYS A 106 -4.77 -4.91 7.11
C CYS A 106 -4.74 -5.25 5.61
N SER A 107 -3.98 -6.28 5.23
CA SER A 107 -3.76 -6.70 3.86
C SER A 107 -4.16 -8.15 3.65
N SER A 108 -4.30 -8.53 2.39
CA SER A 108 -4.73 -9.87 2.00
C SER A 108 -4.02 -10.27 0.70
N PRO A 109 -3.69 -11.56 0.50
CA PRO A 109 -3.22 -12.04 -0.80
C PRO A 109 -4.29 -11.97 -1.88
N CYS A 110 -5.57 -11.96 -1.49
CA CYS A 110 -6.73 -11.79 -2.36
C CYS A 110 -7.81 -11.02 -1.61
N PHE A 111 -8.23 -9.85 -2.13
CA PHE A 111 -9.24 -9.01 -1.48
C PHE A 111 -10.68 -9.41 -1.85
N VAL A 112 -10.87 -10.09 -2.97
CA VAL A 112 -12.21 -10.52 -3.43
C VAL A 112 -12.45 -11.98 -3.02
N ARG A 113 -13.64 -12.23 -2.47
CA ARG A 113 -14.07 -13.59 -2.15
C ARG A 113 -14.30 -14.41 -3.41
N GLY A 114 -13.90 -15.68 -3.36
CA GLY A 114 -14.09 -16.66 -4.42
C GLY A 114 -14.37 -18.05 -3.84
N PRO A 115 -14.50 -19.06 -4.72
CA PRO A 115 -14.77 -20.44 -4.29
C PRO A 115 -13.74 -20.96 -3.28
N ASP A 116 -12.47 -20.64 -3.49
CA ASP A 116 -11.37 -21.14 -2.68
C ASP A 116 -10.88 -20.10 -1.63
N TRP A 117 -11.49 -18.90 -1.60
CA TRP A 117 -11.13 -17.81 -0.68
C TRP A 117 -12.37 -17.09 -0.16
N ARG A 118 -12.84 -17.47 1.03
CA ARG A 118 -14.06 -16.90 1.64
C ARG A 118 -13.84 -15.57 2.39
N TYR A 119 -12.60 -15.20 2.66
CA TYR A 119 -12.25 -14.09 3.56
C TYR A 119 -12.22 -12.71 2.87
N GLY A 120 -12.45 -12.68 1.56
CA GLY A 120 -12.52 -11.44 0.80
C GLY A 120 -13.87 -10.73 0.91
N VAL A 121 -13.92 -9.52 0.36
CA VAL A 121 -15.15 -8.75 0.15
C VAL A 121 -15.78 -9.06 -1.21
N SER A 122 -16.98 -8.52 -1.48
CA SER A 122 -17.57 -8.59 -2.83
C SER A 122 -16.79 -7.74 -3.82
N ALA A 123 -16.58 -8.22 -5.05
CA ALA A 123 -15.98 -7.46 -6.15
C ALA A 123 -16.77 -6.18 -6.48
N GLU A 124 -18.05 -6.14 -6.18
CA GLU A 124 -18.92 -4.96 -6.39
C GLU A 124 -18.40 -3.74 -5.64
N ILE A 125 -17.83 -3.92 -4.45
CA ILE A 125 -17.28 -2.82 -3.66
C ILE A 125 -16.22 -2.06 -4.46
N PHE A 126 -15.30 -2.75 -5.12
CA PHE A 126 -14.25 -2.10 -5.91
C PHE A 126 -14.79 -1.45 -7.17
N ARG A 127 -15.80 -2.06 -7.82
CA ARG A 127 -16.49 -1.50 -8.99
C ARG A 127 -17.28 -0.24 -8.64
N ASP A 128 -17.94 -0.22 -7.48
CA ASP A 128 -18.67 0.95 -6.98
C ASP A 128 -17.73 2.12 -6.68
N PHE A 129 -16.56 1.84 -6.09
CA PHE A 129 -15.52 2.86 -5.92
C PHE A 129 -14.99 3.36 -7.27
N ALA A 130 -14.73 2.47 -8.24
CA ALA A 130 -14.27 2.87 -9.56
C ALA A 130 -15.29 3.73 -10.30
N ALA A 131 -16.58 3.38 -10.24
CA ALA A 131 -17.67 4.19 -10.78
C ALA A 131 -17.77 5.55 -10.06
N GLY A 132 -17.67 5.56 -8.75
CA GLY A 132 -17.71 6.75 -7.92
C GLY A 132 -16.62 7.77 -8.24
N LEU A 133 -15.40 7.32 -8.57
CA LEU A 133 -14.29 8.22 -8.95
C LEU A 133 -14.61 9.09 -10.15
N SER A 134 -15.42 8.61 -11.09
CA SER A 134 -15.83 9.37 -12.29
C SER A 134 -16.93 10.37 -12.00
N ILE A 135 -17.72 10.19 -10.94
CA ILE A 135 -18.89 11.01 -10.60
C ILE A 135 -18.53 12.04 -9.54
N ASP A 136 -17.91 11.59 -8.46
CA ASP A 136 -17.51 12.39 -7.30
C ASP A 136 -16.20 11.85 -6.74
N TYR A 137 -15.11 12.33 -7.30
CA TYR A 137 -13.75 11.92 -6.98
C TYR A 137 -13.45 12.05 -5.47
N ARG A 138 -13.64 13.26 -4.92
CA ARG A 138 -13.31 13.55 -3.51
C ARG A 138 -14.21 12.79 -2.55
N GLY A 139 -15.52 12.82 -2.77
CA GLY A 139 -16.46 12.08 -1.93
C GLY A 139 -16.24 10.58 -1.98
N THR A 140 -15.76 10.05 -3.10
CA THR A 140 -15.38 8.63 -3.20
C THR A 140 -14.18 8.29 -2.34
N LEU A 141 -13.13 9.12 -2.35
CA LEU A 141 -11.96 8.95 -1.48
C LEU A 141 -12.33 9.10 0.00
N GLU A 142 -13.20 10.04 0.35
CA GLU A 142 -13.68 10.21 1.73
C GLU A 142 -14.52 9.02 2.21
N ARG A 143 -15.33 8.41 1.33
CA ARG A 143 -16.05 7.16 1.65
C ARG A 143 -15.10 6.00 1.86
N PHE A 144 -14.03 5.92 1.07
CA PHE A 144 -12.98 4.92 1.29
C PHE A 144 -12.34 5.05 2.67
N VAL A 145 -11.92 6.26 3.06
CA VAL A 145 -11.35 6.52 4.39
C VAL A 145 -12.33 6.15 5.51
N ALA A 146 -13.63 6.40 5.32
CA ALA A 146 -14.64 6.01 6.29
C ALA A 146 -14.78 4.48 6.42
N LEU A 147 -14.58 3.74 5.33
CA LEU A 147 -14.57 2.27 5.32
C LEU A 147 -13.35 1.71 6.07
N GLU A 148 -12.17 2.31 5.89
CA GLU A 148 -10.94 1.89 6.58
C GLU A 148 -11.02 2.04 8.11
N ALA A 149 -11.75 3.05 8.61
CA ALA A 149 -11.94 3.27 10.05
C ALA A 149 -13.13 2.50 10.63
N PHE A 150 -13.88 1.75 9.80
CA PHE A 150 -15.07 1.04 10.26
C PHE A 150 -14.73 -0.07 11.26
N GLY A 151 -15.43 -0.08 12.39
CA GLY A 151 -15.24 -1.08 13.45
C GLY A 151 -14.16 -0.75 14.47
N SER A 152 -13.43 0.38 14.31
CA SER A 152 -12.49 0.87 15.31
C SER A 152 -13.20 1.59 16.47
N ASP A 153 -12.76 1.37 17.69
CA ASP A 153 -13.21 2.13 18.87
C ASP A 153 -12.81 3.62 18.80
N HIS A 154 -11.84 3.95 17.93
CA HIS A 154 -11.32 5.30 17.71
C HIS A 154 -11.65 5.85 16.30
N ALA A 155 -12.66 5.29 15.62
CA ALA A 155 -12.99 5.58 14.22
C ALA A 155 -13.04 7.08 13.87
N LYS A 156 -13.55 7.94 14.77
CA LYS A 156 -13.66 9.39 14.52
C LYS A 156 -12.29 10.07 14.41
N ASP A 157 -11.36 9.71 15.29
CA ASP A 157 -10.03 10.33 15.32
C ASP A 157 -9.16 9.77 14.19
N GLU A 158 -9.29 8.47 13.92
CA GLU A 158 -8.64 7.81 12.79
C GLU A 158 -9.12 8.38 11.45
N MET A 159 -10.44 8.51 11.25
CA MET A 159 -11.00 9.16 10.05
C MET A 159 -10.49 10.60 9.89
N ARG A 160 -10.40 11.36 10.98
CA ARG A 160 -9.88 12.73 10.92
C ARG A 160 -8.42 12.74 10.48
N ALA A 161 -7.60 11.87 11.04
CA ALA A 161 -6.18 11.73 10.69
C ALA A 161 -6.00 11.29 9.24
N LEU A 162 -6.71 10.24 8.80
CA LEU A 162 -6.65 9.76 7.42
C LEU A 162 -7.15 10.80 6.40
N ARG A 163 -8.22 11.54 6.71
CA ARG A 163 -8.70 12.63 5.85
C ARG A 163 -7.69 13.78 5.74
N ALA A 164 -7.02 14.12 6.83
CA ALA A 164 -5.98 15.15 6.81
C ALA A 164 -4.80 14.74 5.91
N GLU A 165 -4.42 13.46 5.94
CA GLU A 165 -3.35 12.92 5.10
C GLU A 165 -3.76 12.75 3.62
N LEU A 166 -5.03 12.42 3.34
CA LEU A 166 -5.50 12.06 1.99
C LEU A 166 -5.07 13.05 0.89
N PHE A 167 -5.03 14.34 1.22
CA PHE A 167 -4.68 15.41 0.30
C PHE A 167 -3.44 16.24 0.73
N ALA A 168 -2.73 15.82 1.78
CA ALA A 168 -1.61 16.59 2.33
C ALA A 168 -0.46 16.80 1.33
N HIS A 169 -0.26 15.85 0.42
CA HIS A 169 0.74 15.92 -0.65
C HIS A 169 0.12 15.96 -2.05
N GLY A 170 -1.07 16.55 -2.16
CA GLY A 170 -1.81 16.64 -3.41
C GLY A 170 -2.71 15.43 -3.68
N GLU A 171 -3.52 15.53 -4.71
CA GLU A 171 -4.42 14.45 -5.11
C GLU A 171 -3.63 13.35 -5.85
N PRO A 172 -3.90 12.06 -5.58
CA PRO A 172 -3.36 10.97 -6.38
C PRO A 172 -3.71 11.13 -7.86
N ALA A 173 -2.87 10.64 -8.74
CA ALA A 173 -3.19 10.67 -10.17
C ALA A 173 -4.39 9.76 -10.47
N ALA A 174 -5.38 10.25 -11.21
CA ALA A 174 -6.63 9.51 -11.47
C ALA A 174 -6.37 8.09 -12.05
N ARG A 175 -5.35 7.94 -12.92
CA ARG A 175 -4.98 6.64 -13.49
C ARG A 175 -4.65 5.60 -12.44
N VAL A 176 -3.86 5.94 -11.42
CA VAL A 176 -3.42 4.95 -10.42
C VAL A 176 -4.52 4.59 -9.43
N LEU A 177 -5.52 5.44 -9.25
CA LEU A 177 -6.69 5.08 -8.46
C LEU A 177 -7.51 3.99 -9.16
N VAL A 178 -7.71 4.10 -10.47
CA VAL A 178 -8.40 3.08 -11.27
C VAL A 178 -7.56 1.79 -11.31
N ASP A 179 -6.26 1.90 -11.58
CA ASP A 179 -5.35 0.74 -11.63
C ASP A 179 -5.27 0.03 -10.27
N GLY A 180 -5.21 0.78 -9.17
CA GLY A 180 -5.17 0.22 -7.82
C GLY A 180 -6.45 -0.51 -7.43
N LEU A 181 -7.64 0.05 -7.75
CA LEU A 181 -8.91 -0.65 -7.54
C LEU A 181 -8.98 -1.93 -8.39
N ARG A 182 -8.48 -1.88 -9.63
CA ARG A 182 -8.40 -3.07 -10.47
C ARG A 182 -7.49 -4.14 -9.86
N LEU A 183 -6.33 -3.76 -9.31
CA LEU A 183 -5.46 -4.70 -8.60
C LEU A 183 -6.19 -5.32 -7.40
N LEU A 184 -6.87 -4.51 -6.58
CA LEU A 184 -7.62 -5.01 -5.43
C LEU A 184 -8.78 -5.93 -5.84
N GLU A 185 -9.44 -5.65 -6.98
CA GLU A 185 -10.54 -6.46 -7.49
C GLU A 185 -10.07 -7.79 -8.10
N THR A 186 -8.95 -7.78 -8.82
CA THR A 186 -8.62 -8.89 -9.73
C THR A 186 -7.40 -9.71 -9.31
N ALA A 187 -6.56 -9.19 -8.40
CA ALA A 187 -5.34 -9.89 -8.04
C ALA A 187 -5.61 -11.09 -7.13
N ASP A 188 -5.02 -12.21 -7.49
CA ASP A 188 -4.92 -13.41 -6.67
C ASP A 188 -3.44 -13.75 -6.46
N LEU A 189 -2.94 -13.45 -5.26
CA LEU A 189 -1.59 -13.76 -4.83
C LEU A 189 -1.54 -14.98 -3.90
N LEU A 190 -2.65 -15.72 -3.74
CA LEU A 190 -2.67 -16.95 -2.94
C LEU A 190 -1.57 -17.95 -3.36
N PRO A 191 -1.32 -18.17 -4.68
CA PRO A 191 -0.24 -19.08 -5.08
C PRO A 191 1.15 -18.65 -4.63
N LEU A 192 1.38 -17.36 -4.34
CA LEU A 192 2.66 -16.88 -3.84
C LEU A 192 2.91 -17.27 -2.38
N LEU A 193 1.87 -17.58 -1.61
CA LEU A 193 2.03 -18.02 -0.21
C LEU A 193 2.80 -19.34 -0.14
N ASP A 194 2.59 -20.24 -1.07
CA ASP A 194 3.32 -21.52 -1.15
C ASP A 194 4.80 -21.32 -1.53
N ALA A 195 5.09 -20.26 -2.26
CA ALA A 195 6.45 -19.89 -2.67
C ALA A 195 7.18 -19.01 -1.63
N LEU A 196 6.45 -18.44 -0.66
CA LEU A 196 7.02 -17.54 0.33
C LEU A 196 8.00 -18.28 1.25
N ARG A 197 9.27 -17.84 1.27
CA ARG A 197 10.37 -18.46 2.04
C ARG A 197 10.88 -17.59 3.18
N VAL A 198 10.31 -16.42 3.36
CA VAL A 198 10.69 -15.47 4.40
C VAL A 198 9.67 -15.44 5.54
N PRO A 199 10.08 -15.11 6.78
CA PRO A 199 9.14 -14.86 7.87
C PRO A 199 8.10 -13.81 7.48
N SER A 200 6.84 -14.08 7.81
CA SER A 200 5.75 -13.14 7.55
C SER A 200 4.85 -12.98 8.77
N LEU A 201 4.41 -11.74 9.03
CA LEU A 201 3.45 -11.38 10.06
C LEU A 201 2.24 -10.71 9.40
N TRP A 202 1.05 -11.19 9.72
CA TRP A 202 -0.22 -10.68 9.22
C TRP A 202 -1.05 -10.13 10.39
N LEU A 203 -1.44 -8.83 10.30
CA LEU A 203 -2.15 -8.08 11.33
C LEU A 203 -3.39 -7.39 10.76
#